data_452feec2ca29991ef84855ec337f328d
#
_entry.id   452feec2ca29991ef84855ec337f328d
#
_cell.length_a   1.000
_cell.length_b   1.000
_cell.length_c   1.000
_cell.angle_alpha   90.00
_cell.angle_beta   90.00
_cell.angle_gamma   90.00
#
_symmetry.space_group_name_H-M   'P 1'
#
loop_
_entity.id
_entity.type
_entity.pdbx_description
1 polymer ?
#
loop_
_entity_poly.entity_id
_entity_poly.type
_entity_poly.pdbx_seq_one_letter_code
_entity_poly.pdbx_strand_id
1 'polypeptide(L)'
;MTKPTHPIYLDNAAATPVDPAVLEVMQKYFDQEYANPSALYGLGRQARAAIDDARATIANSLAAKPTEIVFTSCATESNNLAIQGVLRAHPGSHWVTTAIEHDSVLALEQPMSAAGHPLSVVPVSADGIVDAQDVAEAVTDTTVLVSVMLANNEIGTIQPLTEVAKRLVAIRASRTARGIDRPLYLHTDAAQAAAYINLHVNRLGVHLLTLNGSKMYGPKGAGVLYVRTGTIMNPLTYGGGQERGRRSGTENVPAIVGLGAAVKLAAAHRQAESARLEQLRGQLARQILEALPGTS
;
A
#
# COMPACT_ATOMS: atom_id res chain seq x y z
N MET A 1 18.56 17.82 35.80
CA MET A 1 18.12 17.01 34.67
C MET A 1 18.71 17.64 33.42
N THR A 2 19.65 17.00 32.74
CA THR A 2 20.19 17.46 31.46
C THR A 2 19.08 17.40 30.44
N LYS A 3 18.80 18.49 29.68
CA LYS A 3 17.87 18.48 28.58
C LYS A 3 18.30 17.39 27.59
N PRO A 4 17.38 16.54 27.07
CA PRO A 4 17.73 15.57 26.04
C PRO A 4 18.36 16.30 24.85
N THR A 5 19.46 15.79 24.36
CA THR A 5 20.23 16.37 23.24
C THR A 5 19.47 16.28 21.90
N HIS A 6 18.40 15.51 21.84
CA HIS A 6 17.53 15.38 20.67
C HIS A 6 16.05 15.55 21.08
N PRO A 7 15.21 16.14 20.22
CA PRO A 7 13.78 16.22 20.47
C PRO A 7 13.15 14.82 20.55
N ILE A 8 12.16 14.66 21.42
CA ILE A 8 11.34 13.44 21.46
C ILE A 8 10.35 13.50 20.28
N TYR A 9 10.50 12.57 19.34
CA TYR A 9 9.63 12.47 18.16
C TYR A 9 8.51 11.45 18.42
N LEU A 10 7.25 11.87 18.37
CA LEU A 10 6.08 11.05 18.69
C LEU A 10 5.14 10.84 17.49
N ASP A 11 5.50 11.30 16.29
CA ASP A 11 4.67 11.23 15.09
C ASP A 11 5.15 10.17 14.09
N ASN A 12 5.33 8.93 14.57
CA ASN A 12 5.77 7.82 13.71
C ASN A 12 4.70 7.40 12.67
N ALA A 13 3.44 7.82 12.84
CA ALA A 13 2.41 7.63 11.83
C ALA A 13 2.66 8.50 10.59
N ALA A 14 3.21 9.70 10.75
CA ALA A 14 3.59 10.55 9.61
C ALA A 14 4.84 10.03 8.90
N ALA A 15 5.90 9.67 9.64
CA ALA A 15 7.09 9.03 9.09
C ALA A 15 7.93 8.39 10.19
N THR A 16 8.58 7.27 9.89
CA THR A 16 9.56 6.65 10.78
C THR A 16 11.00 7.06 10.40
N PRO A 17 11.96 7.05 11.32
CA PRO A 17 13.38 7.10 10.97
C PRO A 17 13.74 5.84 10.16
N VAL A 18 14.77 5.92 9.35
CA VAL A 18 15.33 4.72 8.70
C VAL A 18 16.08 3.90 9.76
N ASP A 19 15.79 2.59 9.80
CA ASP A 19 16.51 1.69 10.70
C ASP A 19 18.00 1.65 10.34
N PRO A 20 18.92 1.67 11.33
CA PRO A 20 20.36 1.61 11.04
C PRO A 20 20.79 0.44 10.18
N ALA A 21 20.20 -0.75 10.35
CA ALA A 21 20.51 -1.92 9.52
C ALA A 21 19.99 -1.75 8.08
N VAL A 22 18.89 -1.03 7.90
CA VAL A 22 18.38 -0.65 6.56
C VAL A 22 19.30 0.36 5.90
N LEU A 23 19.76 1.36 6.65
CA LEU A 23 20.68 2.38 6.13
C LEU A 23 22.01 1.78 5.70
N GLU A 24 22.56 0.84 6.48
CA GLU A 24 23.80 0.14 6.16
C GLU A 24 23.75 -0.59 4.80
N VAL A 25 22.69 -1.33 4.52
CA VAL A 25 22.58 -2.06 3.25
C VAL A 25 22.36 -1.14 2.05
N MET A 26 21.90 0.09 2.27
CA MET A 26 21.69 1.08 1.20
C MET A 26 23.01 1.74 0.75
N GLN A 27 23.98 1.92 1.66
CA GLN A 27 25.13 2.81 1.46
C GLN A 27 25.93 2.51 0.19
N LYS A 28 26.26 1.25 -0.06
CA LYS A 28 27.11 0.88 -1.20
C LYS A 28 26.47 1.18 -2.57
N TYR A 29 25.16 1.36 -2.64
CA TYR A 29 24.45 1.67 -3.89
C TYR A 29 24.49 3.16 -4.25
N PHE A 30 25.07 4.01 -3.38
CA PHE A 30 25.27 5.43 -3.69
C PHE A 30 26.60 5.71 -4.38
N ASP A 31 27.67 4.94 -4.09
CA ASP A 31 29.04 5.24 -4.50
C ASP A 31 29.82 4.05 -5.08
N GLN A 32 29.50 2.81 -4.73
CA GLN A 32 30.22 1.60 -5.16
C GLN A 32 29.46 0.83 -6.25
N GLU A 33 28.19 0.50 -6.00
CA GLU A 33 27.32 -0.28 -6.90
C GLU A 33 26.22 0.60 -7.53
N TYR A 34 26.58 1.81 -7.98
CA TYR A 34 25.67 2.89 -8.40
C TYR A 34 25.18 2.79 -9.86
N ALA A 35 25.59 1.76 -10.59
CA ALA A 35 25.32 1.69 -12.02
C ALA A 35 23.83 1.53 -12.36
N ASN A 36 23.46 1.96 -13.58
CA ASN A 36 22.11 1.78 -14.09
C ASN A 36 21.76 0.30 -14.19
N PRO A 37 20.66 -0.18 -13.57
CA PRO A 37 20.26 -1.58 -13.60
C PRO A 37 19.89 -2.11 -14.99
N SER A 38 19.67 -1.23 -15.97
CA SER A 38 19.41 -1.61 -17.37
C SER A 38 20.68 -1.83 -18.19
N ALA A 39 21.87 -1.51 -17.62
CA ALA A 39 23.14 -1.68 -18.33
C ALA A 39 23.56 -3.16 -18.37
N LEU A 40 24.16 -3.59 -19.50
CA LEU A 40 24.53 -4.98 -19.75
C LEU A 40 25.88 -5.40 -19.15
N TYR A 41 26.68 -4.45 -18.67
CA TYR A 41 27.98 -4.72 -18.05
C TYR A 41 27.85 -5.13 -16.56
N GLY A 42 28.98 -5.56 -15.95
CA GLY A 42 29.01 -6.19 -14.61
C GLY A 42 28.29 -5.39 -13.52
N LEU A 43 28.60 -4.09 -13.36
CA LEU A 43 27.99 -3.24 -12.33
C LEU A 43 26.47 -3.07 -12.56
N GLY A 44 26.01 -2.96 -13.82
CA GLY A 44 24.57 -2.90 -14.11
C GLY A 44 23.85 -4.20 -13.71
N ARG A 45 24.46 -5.36 -13.99
CA ARG A 45 23.91 -6.65 -13.57
C ARG A 45 23.86 -6.82 -12.04
N GLN A 46 24.86 -6.29 -11.31
CA GLN A 46 24.84 -6.29 -9.84
C GLN A 46 23.69 -5.44 -9.28
N ALA A 47 23.49 -4.22 -9.81
CA ALA A 47 22.38 -3.37 -9.44
C ALA A 47 21.01 -4.03 -9.76
N ARG A 48 20.89 -4.70 -10.91
CA ARG A 48 19.69 -5.47 -11.28
C ARG A 48 19.43 -6.61 -10.31
N ALA A 49 20.46 -7.40 -9.99
CA ALA A 49 20.33 -8.50 -9.02
C ALA A 49 19.85 -7.99 -7.66
N ALA A 50 20.36 -6.87 -7.17
CA ALA A 50 19.93 -6.28 -5.90
C ALA A 50 18.45 -5.87 -5.91
N ILE A 51 17.96 -5.30 -7.03
CA ILE A 51 16.53 -5.00 -7.21
C ILE A 51 15.69 -6.28 -7.20
N ASP A 52 16.14 -7.32 -7.89
CA ASP A 52 15.40 -8.58 -8.00
C ASP A 52 15.37 -9.35 -6.65
N ASP A 53 16.42 -9.27 -5.85
CA ASP A 53 16.46 -9.80 -4.48
C ASP A 53 15.50 -9.06 -3.55
N ALA A 54 15.47 -7.73 -3.62
CA ALA A 54 14.51 -6.91 -2.87
C ALA A 54 13.07 -7.23 -3.29
N ARG A 55 12.83 -7.39 -4.58
CA ARG A 55 11.54 -7.77 -5.15
C ARG A 55 11.07 -9.14 -4.67
N ALA A 56 11.96 -10.13 -4.67
CA ALA A 56 11.66 -11.47 -4.16
C ALA A 56 11.35 -11.45 -2.66
N THR A 57 12.10 -10.67 -1.88
CA THR A 57 11.87 -10.51 -0.43
C THR A 57 10.47 -9.94 -0.15
N ILE A 58 10.08 -8.88 -0.87
CA ILE A 58 8.76 -8.25 -0.71
C ILE A 58 7.66 -9.21 -1.18
N ALA A 59 7.83 -9.87 -2.32
CA ALA A 59 6.87 -10.84 -2.83
C ALA A 59 6.63 -11.98 -1.83
N ASN A 60 7.69 -12.54 -1.24
CA ASN A 60 7.59 -13.57 -0.22
C ASN A 60 6.82 -13.09 1.02
N SER A 61 7.07 -11.85 1.48
CA SER A 61 6.36 -11.28 2.63
C SER A 61 4.85 -11.12 2.38
N LEU A 62 4.44 -10.90 1.13
CA LEU A 62 3.05 -10.77 0.71
C LEU A 62 2.41 -12.11 0.27
N ALA A 63 3.17 -13.21 0.23
CA ALA A 63 2.78 -14.47 -0.42
C ALA A 63 2.33 -14.27 -1.89
N ALA A 64 3.09 -13.44 -2.61
CA ALA A 64 2.90 -13.06 -4.00
C ALA A 64 4.05 -13.58 -4.88
N LYS A 65 3.93 -13.41 -6.20
CA LYS A 65 5.02 -13.67 -7.15
C LYS A 65 5.88 -12.41 -7.33
N PRO A 66 7.20 -12.54 -7.56
CA PRO A 66 8.03 -11.37 -7.87
C PRO A 66 7.54 -10.56 -9.08
N THR A 67 6.88 -11.19 -10.05
CA THR A 67 6.29 -10.53 -11.22
C THR A 67 5.08 -9.66 -10.89
N GLU A 68 4.51 -9.78 -9.71
CA GLU A 68 3.37 -9.02 -9.21
C GLU A 68 3.77 -7.78 -8.40
N ILE A 69 5.08 -7.58 -8.18
CA ILE A 69 5.62 -6.41 -7.46
C ILE A 69 6.04 -5.34 -8.47
N VAL A 70 5.59 -4.12 -8.25
CA VAL A 70 5.96 -2.91 -9.01
C VAL A 70 6.52 -1.89 -8.03
N PHE A 71 7.76 -1.45 -8.24
CA PHE A 71 8.35 -0.39 -7.41
C PHE A 71 7.86 0.99 -7.85
N THR A 72 7.58 1.82 -6.86
CA THR A 72 7.15 3.21 -7.00
C THR A 72 7.96 4.11 -6.06
N SER A 73 7.75 5.41 -6.10
CA SER A 73 8.45 6.34 -5.19
C SER A 73 7.80 6.43 -3.79
N CYS A 74 6.53 6.11 -3.65
CA CYS A 74 5.78 6.20 -2.38
C CYS A 74 4.38 5.59 -2.51
N ALA A 75 3.64 5.50 -1.40
CA ALA A 75 2.25 5.04 -1.41
C ALA A 75 1.34 5.93 -2.27
N THR A 76 1.55 7.25 -2.28
CA THR A 76 0.77 8.16 -3.13
C THR A 76 0.90 7.80 -4.61
N GLU A 77 2.12 7.52 -5.10
CA GLU A 77 2.31 7.05 -6.47
C GLU A 77 1.65 5.69 -6.69
N SER A 78 1.78 4.76 -5.73
CA SER A 78 1.16 3.43 -5.83
C SER A 78 -0.37 3.50 -5.89
N ASN A 79 -1.02 4.29 -5.03
CA ASN A 79 -2.47 4.49 -5.03
C ASN A 79 -2.95 5.13 -6.34
N ASN A 80 -2.24 6.16 -6.80
CA ASN A 80 -2.54 6.80 -8.08
C ASN A 80 -2.39 5.82 -9.25
N LEU A 81 -1.30 5.04 -9.28
CA LEU A 81 -1.07 4.04 -10.32
C LEU A 81 -2.13 2.94 -10.30
N ALA A 82 -2.52 2.46 -9.12
CA ALA A 82 -3.57 1.46 -8.96
C ALA A 82 -4.92 1.98 -9.49
N ILE A 83 -5.37 3.13 -8.99
CA ILE A 83 -6.71 3.64 -9.26
C ILE A 83 -6.79 4.18 -10.69
N GLN A 84 -5.95 5.15 -11.05
CA GLN A 84 -5.97 5.72 -12.40
C GLN A 84 -5.60 4.68 -13.46
N GLY A 85 -4.65 3.80 -13.17
CA GLY A 85 -4.23 2.76 -14.11
C GLY A 85 -5.37 1.81 -14.47
N VAL A 86 -6.13 1.35 -13.48
CA VAL A 86 -7.31 0.51 -13.69
C VAL A 86 -8.42 1.29 -14.41
N LEU A 87 -8.78 2.48 -13.94
CA LEU A 87 -9.85 3.27 -14.54
C LEU A 87 -9.57 3.63 -16.00
N ARG A 88 -8.37 4.07 -16.32
CA ARG A 88 -7.96 4.38 -17.71
C ARG A 88 -7.93 3.16 -18.63
N ALA A 89 -7.72 1.95 -18.09
CA ALA A 89 -7.82 0.72 -18.86
C ALA A 89 -9.28 0.31 -19.12
N HIS A 90 -10.24 0.90 -18.41
CA HIS A 90 -11.67 0.60 -18.51
C HIS A 90 -12.50 1.90 -18.64
N PRO A 91 -12.52 2.56 -19.80
CA PRO A 91 -13.20 3.85 -20.00
C PRO A 91 -14.67 3.83 -19.58
N GLY A 92 -15.15 4.93 -18.98
CA GLY A 92 -16.53 5.08 -18.52
C GLY A 92 -16.91 4.15 -17.35
N SER A 93 -15.92 3.61 -16.64
CA SER A 93 -16.16 2.73 -15.49
C SER A 93 -16.38 3.52 -14.21
N HIS A 94 -17.20 2.95 -13.33
CA HIS A 94 -17.43 3.43 -11.97
C HIS A 94 -16.41 2.80 -11.01
N TRP A 95 -16.14 3.49 -9.90
CA TRP A 95 -15.35 2.97 -8.80
C TRP A 95 -15.95 3.33 -7.43
N VAL A 96 -15.57 2.58 -6.41
CA VAL A 96 -16.08 2.72 -5.04
C VAL A 96 -14.89 2.91 -4.11
N THR A 97 -15.03 3.80 -3.12
CA THR A 97 -14.05 3.98 -2.03
C THR A 97 -14.75 4.28 -0.71
N THR A 98 -13.99 4.44 0.38
CA THR A 98 -14.54 4.76 1.71
C THR A 98 -14.25 6.21 2.10
N ALA A 99 -15.05 6.76 3.02
CA ALA A 99 -14.92 8.15 3.47
C ALA A 99 -13.66 8.41 4.33
N ILE A 100 -12.96 7.36 4.76
CA ILE A 100 -11.78 7.46 5.64
C ILE A 100 -10.46 7.18 4.92
N GLU A 101 -10.46 7.14 3.61
CA GLU A 101 -9.24 6.92 2.83
C GLU A 101 -8.25 8.08 3.00
N HIS A 102 -6.97 7.77 2.75
CA HIS A 102 -5.95 8.81 2.66
C HIS A 102 -6.18 9.73 1.47
N ASP A 103 -5.74 11.00 1.55
CA ASP A 103 -5.88 12.01 0.48
C ASP A 103 -5.37 11.55 -0.88
N SER A 104 -4.36 10.66 -0.92
CA SER A 104 -3.87 10.09 -2.19
C SER A 104 -4.90 9.23 -2.94
N VAL A 105 -6.00 8.87 -2.27
CA VAL A 105 -7.17 8.18 -2.84
C VAL A 105 -8.31 9.18 -3.03
N LEU A 106 -8.71 9.92 -1.98
CA LEU A 106 -9.86 10.84 -2.04
C LEU A 106 -9.66 11.99 -3.04
N ALA A 107 -8.46 12.54 -3.15
CA ALA A 107 -8.16 13.60 -4.10
C ALA A 107 -8.29 13.18 -5.59
N LEU A 108 -8.43 11.87 -5.86
CA LEU A 108 -8.71 11.37 -7.21
C LEU A 108 -10.17 11.50 -7.63
N GLU A 109 -11.09 11.84 -6.72
CA GLU A 109 -12.51 12.00 -7.03
C GLU A 109 -12.71 12.98 -8.20
N GLN A 110 -12.25 14.21 -8.04
CA GLN A 110 -12.47 15.27 -9.03
C GLN A 110 -11.84 14.94 -10.39
N PRO A 111 -10.55 14.59 -10.50
CA PRO A 111 -9.92 14.32 -11.80
C PRO A 111 -10.48 13.06 -12.47
N MET A 112 -10.89 12.03 -11.72
CA MET A 112 -11.45 10.82 -12.30
C MET A 112 -12.90 11.02 -12.74
N SER A 113 -13.71 11.76 -11.98
CA SER A 113 -15.06 12.15 -12.39
C SER A 113 -15.05 13.00 -13.67
N ALA A 114 -14.14 13.97 -13.76
CA ALA A 114 -13.94 14.78 -14.97
C ALA A 114 -13.49 13.94 -16.18
N ALA A 115 -12.79 12.82 -15.95
CA ALA A 115 -12.38 11.85 -16.96
C ALA A 115 -13.49 10.82 -17.30
N GLY A 116 -14.68 10.94 -16.74
CA GLY A 116 -15.82 10.05 -17.00
C GLY A 116 -15.85 8.79 -16.12
N HIS A 117 -15.20 8.82 -14.96
CA HIS A 117 -15.18 7.73 -13.99
C HIS A 117 -15.91 8.16 -12.71
N PRO A 118 -17.25 7.97 -12.61
CA PRO A 118 -17.99 8.33 -11.40
C PRO A 118 -17.55 7.51 -10.19
N LEU A 119 -17.65 8.14 -9.01
CA LEU A 119 -17.27 7.58 -7.71
C LEU A 119 -18.51 7.43 -6.81
N SER A 120 -18.56 6.33 -6.06
CA SER A 120 -19.36 6.21 -4.83
C SER A 120 -18.44 6.17 -3.63
N VAL A 121 -18.67 7.07 -2.67
CA VAL A 121 -17.96 7.10 -1.39
C VAL A 121 -18.86 6.47 -0.32
N VAL A 122 -18.40 5.38 0.27
CA VAL A 122 -19.15 4.65 1.31
C VAL A 122 -18.81 5.24 2.68
N PRO A 123 -19.81 5.62 3.48
CA PRO A 123 -19.58 6.12 4.83
C PRO A 123 -19.06 5.02 5.76
N VAL A 124 -18.55 5.42 6.92
CA VAL A 124 -18.15 4.51 8.00
C VAL A 124 -19.01 4.73 9.24
N SER A 125 -19.04 3.76 10.15
CA SER A 125 -19.69 3.89 11.47
C SER A 125 -18.98 4.95 12.34
N ALA A 126 -19.56 5.28 13.49
CA ALA A 126 -18.93 6.17 14.48
C ALA A 126 -17.57 5.62 14.98
N ASP A 127 -17.35 4.32 14.90
CA ASP A 127 -16.08 3.67 15.23
C ASP A 127 -15.06 3.73 14.07
N GLY A 128 -15.40 4.37 12.95
CA GLY A 128 -14.53 4.47 11.77
C GLY A 128 -14.35 3.14 11.03
N ILE A 129 -15.34 2.24 11.07
CA ILE A 129 -15.32 0.95 10.37
C ILE A 129 -16.38 0.94 9.28
N VAL A 130 -16.01 0.54 8.06
CA VAL A 130 -16.95 0.39 6.94
C VAL A 130 -17.77 -0.89 7.08
N ASP A 131 -19.07 -0.85 6.75
CA ASP A 131 -19.84 -2.08 6.56
C ASP A 131 -19.53 -2.69 5.18
N ALA A 132 -19.14 -3.96 5.16
CA ALA A 132 -18.89 -4.68 3.93
C ALA A 132 -20.14 -4.84 3.06
N GLN A 133 -21.34 -4.77 3.65
CA GLN A 133 -22.61 -4.77 2.93
C GLN A 133 -22.77 -3.46 2.17
N ASP A 134 -22.54 -2.31 2.81
CA ASP A 134 -22.67 -0.99 2.20
C ASP A 134 -21.69 -0.86 1.01
N VAL A 135 -20.46 -1.39 1.16
CA VAL A 135 -19.49 -1.46 0.04
C VAL A 135 -20.05 -2.29 -1.12
N ALA A 136 -20.68 -3.43 -0.83
CA ALA A 136 -21.26 -4.29 -1.87
C ALA A 136 -22.46 -3.63 -2.57
N GLU A 137 -23.31 -2.92 -1.83
CA GLU A 137 -24.47 -2.18 -2.36
C GLU A 137 -24.09 -0.99 -3.21
N ALA A 138 -22.94 -0.35 -2.93
CA ALA A 138 -22.41 0.71 -3.78
C ALA A 138 -21.85 0.21 -5.13
N VAL A 139 -21.66 -1.10 -5.30
CA VAL A 139 -21.15 -1.68 -6.56
C VAL A 139 -22.25 -1.79 -7.60
N THR A 140 -22.10 -1.07 -8.71
CA THR A 140 -22.98 -1.13 -9.90
C THR A 140 -22.42 -2.08 -10.96
N ASP A 141 -23.16 -2.35 -12.02
CA ASP A 141 -22.68 -3.18 -13.15
C ASP A 141 -21.51 -2.53 -13.92
N THR A 142 -21.30 -1.23 -13.78
CA THR A 142 -20.17 -0.49 -14.37
C THR A 142 -18.97 -0.37 -13.46
N THR A 143 -19.05 -0.78 -12.19
CA THR A 143 -17.92 -0.71 -11.23
C THR A 143 -16.80 -1.66 -11.64
N VAL A 144 -15.56 -1.18 -11.73
CA VAL A 144 -14.38 -2.02 -12.01
C VAL A 144 -13.41 -2.05 -10.85
N LEU A 145 -13.49 -1.10 -9.92
CA LEU A 145 -12.56 -0.98 -8.79
C LEU A 145 -13.31 -0.64 -7.51
N VAL A 146 -12.97 -1.35 -6.46
CA VAL A 146 -13.28 -1.01 -5.06
C VAL A 146 -11.96 -0.76 -4.35
N SER A 147 -11.80 0.39 -3.72
CA SER A 147 -10.60 0.77 -2.96
C SER A 147 -10.97 0.96 -1.50
N VAL A 148 -10.42 0.14 -0.61
CA VAL A 148 -10.66 0.20 0.84
C VAL A 148 -9.32 0.08 1.55
N MET A 149 -8.92 1.10 2.31
CA MET A 149 -7.67 1.04 3.09
C MET A 149 -7.74 -0.09 4.12
N LEU A 150 -6.59 -0.71 4.43
CA LEU A 150 -6.57 -1.81 5.41
C LEU A 150 -6.57 -1.30 6.85
N ALA A 151 -5.78 -0.25 7.12
CA ALA A 151 -5.71 0.37 8.44
C ALA A 151 -5.62 1.90 8.30
N ASN A 152 -6.45 2.60 9.05
CA ASN A 152 -6.48 4.06 9.02
C ASN A 152 -5.28 4.64 9.78
N ASN A 153 -4.66 5.67 9.21
CA ASN A 153 -3.44 6.31 9.73
C ASN A 153 -3.68 7.24 10.93
N GLU A 154 -4.92 7.69 11.15
CA GLU A 154 -5.26 8.66 12.21
C GLU A 154 -5.90 7.98 13.42
N ILE A 155 -6.94 7.17 13.19
CA ILE A 155 -7.72 6.53 14.26
C ILE A 155 -7.32 5.07 14.50
N GLY A 156 -6.49 4.47 13.63
CA GLY A 156 -5.94 3.12 13.81
C GLY A 156 -6.93 1.97 13.60
N THR A 157 -8.12 2.24 13.06
CA THR A 157 -9.12 1.21 12.78
C THR A 157 -8.67 0.28 11.64
N ILE A 158 -8.93 -1.01 11.80
CA ILE A 158 -8.66 -2.04 10.79
C ILE A 158 -9.97 -2.38 10.07
N GLN A 159 -9.96 -2.26 8.74
CA GLN A 159 -11.16 -2.46 7.93
C GLN A 159 -11.40 -3.96 7.63
N PRO A 160 -12.67 -4.39 7.49
CA PRO A 160 -13.07 -5.80 7.30
C PRO A 160 -12.83 -6.26 5.85
N LEU A 161 -11.61 -6.11 5.36
CA LEU A 161 -11.26 -6.29 3.94
C LEU A 161 -11.58 -7.70 3.42
N THR A 162 -11.42 -8.73 4.27
CA THR A 162 -11.75 -10.12 3.91
C THR A 162 -13.25 -10.29 3.65
N GLU A 163 -14.10 -9.63 4.43
CA GLU A 163 -15.56 -9.68 4.22
C GLU A 163 -15.95 -8.90 2.97
N VAL A 164 -15.36 -7.74 2.72
CA VAL A 164 -15.50 -7.01 1.46
C VAL A 164 -15.13 -7.91 0.28
N ALA A 165 -13.96 -8.55 0.33
CA ALA A 165 -13.49 -9.46 -0.72
C ALA A 165 -14.49 -10.60 -1.01
N LYS A 166 -15.06 -11.24 0.02
CA LYS A 166 -16.07 -12.29 -0.12
C LYS A 166 -17.32 -11.80 -0.85
N ARG A 167 -17.82 -10.61 -0.48
CA ARG A 167 -19.01 -10.03 -1.16
C ARG A 167 -18.71 -9.69 -2.62
N LEU A 168 -17.53 -9.16 -2.92
CA LEU A 168 -17.14 -8.90 -4.31
C LEU A 168 -16.98 -10.19 -5.14
N VAL A 169 -16.59 -11.32 -4.51
CA VAL A 169 -16.62 -12.64 -5.19
C VAL A 169 -18.05 -13.01 -5.60
N ALA A 170 -19.03 -12.86 -4.71
CA ALA A 170 -20.42 -13.14 -5.01
C ALA A 170 -20.97 -12.23 -6.13
N ILE A 171 -20.63 -10.94 -6.10
CA ILE A 171 -21.02 -10.00 -7.18
C ILE A 171 -20.41 -10.41 -8.52
N ARG A 172 -19.12 -10.79 -8.56
CA ARG A 172 -18.48 -11.29 -9.79
C ARG A 172 -19.19 -12.51 -10.34
N ALA A 173 -19.54 -13.48 -9.50
CA ALA A 173 -20.29 -14.67 -9.90
C ALA A 173 -21.67 -14.31 -10.49
N SER A 174 -22.39 -13.38 -9.84
CA SER A 174 -23.69 -12.88 -10.33
C SER A 174 -23.55 -12.16 -11.68
N ARG A 175 -22.51 -11.33 -11.86
CA ARG A 175 -22.22 -10.65 -13.14
C ARG A 175 -21.96 -11.67 -14.26
N THR A 176 -21.12 -12.68 -13.99
CA THR A 176 -20.82 -13.75 -14.95
C THR A 176 -22.12 -14.48 -15.38
N ALA A 177 -23.00 -14.80 -14.43
CA ALA A 177 -24.29 -15.44 -14.72
C ALA A 177 -25.23 -14.57 -15.57
N ARG A 178 -25.10 -13.24 -15.50
CA ARG A 178 -25.85 -12.26 -16.31
C ARG A 178 -25.16 -11.88 -17.63
N GLY A 179 -24.00 -12.48 -17.95
CA GLY A 179 -23.24 -12.18 -19.15
C GLY A 179 -22.48 -10.83 -19.10
N ILE A 180 -22.24 -10.29 -17.92
CA ILE A 180 -21.48 -9.05 -17.75
C ILE A 180 -19.99 -9.39 -17.66
N ASP A 181 -19.28 -9.18 -18.76
CA ASP A 181 -17.83 -9.37 -18.87
C ASP A 181 -17.06 -8.08 -18.50
N ARG A 182 -17.23 -7.62 -17.26
CA ARG A 182 -16.52 -6.46 -16.73
C ARG A 182 -15.79 -6.87 -15.45
N PRO A 183 -14.48 -6.61 -15.33
CA PRO A 183 -13.73 -6.97 -14.13
C PRO A 183 -14.22 -6.18 -12.92
N LEU A 184 -13.98 -6.73 -11.73
CA LEU A 184 -14.22 -6.05 -10.46
C LEU A 184 -13.02 -6.32 -9.57
N TYR A 185 -12.12 -5.36 -9.47
CA TYR A 185 -10.89 -5.44 -8.68
C TYR A 185 -11.08 -4.88 -7.28
N LEU A 186 -10.32 -5.40 -6.33
CA LEU A 186 -10.20 -4.86 -4.97
C LEU A 186 -8.78 -4.33 -4.78
N HIS A 187 -8.67 -3.04 -4.49
CA HIS A 187 -7.45 -2.36 -4.07
C HIS A 187 -7.47 -2.10 -2.57
N THR A 188 -6.32 -2.12 -1.94
CA THR A 188 -6.16 -1.68 -0.56
C THR A 188 -4.90 -0.83 -0.39
N ASP A 189 -5.05 0.33 0.26
CA ASP A 189 -3.91 1.03 0.83
C ASP A 189 -3.53 0.34 2.15
N ALA A 190 -2.36 -0.31 2.16
CA ALA A 190 -1.81 -0.98 3.33
C ALA A 190 -0.56 -0.28 3.87
N ALA A 191 -0.35 1.00 3.54
CA ALA A 191 0.84 1.74 3.94
C ALA A 191 1.05 1.73 5.46
N GLN A 192 0.02 1.91 6.25
CA GLN A 192 0.10 1.88 7.73
C GLN A 192 0.08 0.46 8.31
N ALA A 193 -0.44 -0.52 7.57
CA ALA A 193 -0.62 -1.88 8.06
C ALA A 193 0.67 -2.72 7.99
N ALA A 194 1.59 -2.41 7.09
CA ALA A 194 2.68 -3.29 6.66
C ALA A 194 3.62 -3.73 7.80
N ALA A 195 3.89 -2.84 8.76
CA ALA A 195 4.75 -3.14 9.90
C ALA A 195 4.05 -4.00 10.97
N TYR A 196 2.70 -4.01 11.02
CA TYR A 196 1.94 -4.51 12.16
C TYR A 196 0.98 -5.65 11.82
N ILE A 197 0.54 -5.76 10.56
CA ILE A 197 -0.47 -6.74 10.11
C ILE A 197 0.16 -7.67 9.06
N ASN A 198 -0.22 -8.94 9.09
CA ASN A 198 0.20 -9.90 8.05
C ASN A 198 -0.58 -9.64 6.76
N LEU A 199 0.14 -9.26 5.70
CA LEU A 199 -0.43 -8.85 4.41
C LEU A 199 -0.46 -9.97 3.37
N HIS A 200 -0.87 -11.17 3.76
CA HIS A 200 -1.00 -12.29 2.81
C HIS A 200 -2.09 -12.00 1.78
N VAL A 201 -1.72 -11.57 0.56
CA VAL A 201 -2.63 -11.03 -0.46
C VAL A 201 -3.76 -11.98 -0.88
N ASN A 202 -3.51 -13.30 -0.84
CA ASN A 202 -4.56 -14.28 -1.15
C ASN A 202 -5.58 -14.42 -0.03
N ARG A 203 -5.19 -14.24 1.24
CA ARG A 203 -6.12 -14.23 2.39
C ARG A 203 -6.94 -12.95 2.42
N LEU A 204 -6.33 -11.82 2.09
CA LEU A 204 -7.02 -10.54 1.96
C LEU A 204 -7.95 -10.50 0.75
N GLY A 205 -7.72 -11.34 -0.26
CA GLY A 205 -8.53 -11.39 -1.48
C GLY A 205 -8.35 -10.18 -2.42
N VAL A 206 -7.27 -9.42 -2.24
CA VAL A 206 -7.00 -8.19 -3.01
C VAL A 206 -6.37 -8.47 -4.37
N HIS A 207 -6.60 -7.56 -5.32
CA HIS A 207 -5.97 -7.55 -6.64
C HIS A 207 -4.81 -6.54 -6.70
N LEU A 208 -4.90 -5.47 -5.92
CA LEU A 208 -3.90 -4.42 -5.81
C LEU A 208 -3.68 -4.09 -4.34
N LEU A 209 -2.41 -3.85 -3.95
CA LEU A 209 -2.07 -3.48 -2.58
C LEU A 209 -0.89 -2.49 -2.59
N THR A 210 -1.05 -1.39 -1.87
CA THR A 210 -0.05 -0.33 -1.73
C THR A 210 0.77 -0.47 -0.46
N LEU A 211 2.10 -0.34 -0.57
CA LEU A 211 3.04 -0.23 0.57
C LEU A 211 3.87 1.04 0.49
N ASN A 212 4.40 1.46 1.66
CA ASN A 212 5.28 2.63 1.78
C ASN A 212 6.45 2.36 2.73
N GLY A 213 7.67 2.53 2.25
CA GLY A 213 8.89 2.32 3.06
C GLY A 213 8.95 3.23 4.29
N SER A 214 8.56 4.50 4.16
CA SER A 214 8.64 5.48 5.26
C SER A 214 7.70 5.23 6.44
N LYS A 215 6.86 4.21 6.39
CA LYS A 215 5.95 3.80 7.47
C LYS A 215 6.40 2.54 8.21
N MET A 216 7.54 1.96 7.80
CA MET A 216 8.05 0.70 8.35
C MET A 216 9.58 0.74 8.56
N TYR A 217 10.09 1.89 8.99
CA TYR A 217 11.52 2.12 9.23
C TYR A 217 12.40 1.94 7.98
N GLY A 218 11.79 2.04 6.79
CA GLY A 218 12.44 2.06 5.50
C GLY A 218 12.67 3.47 4.97
N PRO A 219 13.35 3.59 3.81
CA PRO A 219 13.63 4.88 3.21
C PRO A 219 12.37 5.57 2.69
N LYS A 220 12.37 6.91 2.73
CA LYS A 220 11.51 7.74 1.90
C LYS A 220 11.93 7.58 0.43
N GLY A 221 11.03 7.84 -0.49
CA GLY A 221 11.32 7.67 -1.91
C GLY A 221 11.23 6.21 -2.42
N ALA A 222 10.66 5.29 -1.61
CA ALA A 222 10.40 3.92 -2.00
C ALA A 222 8.99 3.46 -1.57
N GLY A 223 8.22 2.98 -2.52
CA GLY A 223 6.92 2.36 -2.35
C GLY A 223 6.78 1.11 -3.22
N VAL A 224 5.69 0.39 -3.03
CA VAL A 224 5.34 -0.80 -3.82
C VAL A 224 3.87 -0.76 -4.16
N LEU A 225 3.56 -1.15 -5.38
CA LEU A 225 2.25 -1.61 -5.78
C LEU A 225 2.33 -3.12 -6.08
N TYR A 226 1.64 -3.94 -5.28
CA TYR A 226 1.32 -5.31 -5.66
C TYR A 226 0.21 -5.29 -6.72
N VAL A 227 0.39 -6.02 -7.79
CA VAL A 227 -0.57 -6.16 -8.89
C VAL A 227 -0.76 -7.63 -9.20
N ARG A 228 -1.89 -8.20 -8.79
CA ARG A 228 -2.23 -9.60 -9.05
C ARG A 228 -2.16 -9.91 -10.55
N THR A 229 -1.58 -11.05 -10.90
CA THR A 229 -1.55 -11.55 -12.28
C THR A 229 -2.98 -11.57 -12.86
N GLY A 230 -3.15 -11.00 -14.07
CA GLY A 230 -4.44 -10.84 -14.73
C GLY A 230 -5.17 -9.52 -14.45
N THR A 231 -4.67 -8.68 -13.53
CA THR A 231 -5.21 -7.32 -13.35
C THR A 231 -4.77 -6.43 -14.51
N ILE A 232 -5.75 -5.85 -15.22
CA ILE A 232 -5.52 -4.97 -16.36
C ILE A 232 -5.44 -3.52 -15.88
N MET A 233 -4.33 -2.86 -16.18
CA MET A 233 -4.09 -1.46 -15.84
C MET A 233 -3.14 -0.80 -16.82
N ASN A 234 -3.32 0.49 -17.08
CA ASN A 234 -2.44 1.31 -17.90
C ASN A 234 -1.34 1.96 -17.03
N PRO A 235 -0.14 2.16 -17.56
CA PRO A 235 0.88 2.94 -16.87
C PRO A 235 0.48 4.43 -16.79
N LEU A 236 0.99 5.14 -15.77
CA LEU A 236 0.86 6.61 -15.69
C LEU A 236 2.08 7.33 -16.23
N THR A 237 3.25 6.69 -16.17
CA THR A 237 4.52 7.21 -16.69
C THR A 237 5.05 6.32 -17.81
N TYR A 238 5.43 6.95 -18.91
CA TYR A 238 5.95 6.29 -20.10
C TYR A 238 7.45 6.55 -20.24
N GLY A 239 8.20 5.62 -20.82
CA GLY A 239 9.64 5.76 -21.00
C GLY A 239 10.33 4.42 -21.33
N GLY A 240 11.42 4.12 -20.65
CA GLY A 240 12.30 2.98 -20.95
C GLY A 240 11.79 1.59 -20.57
N GLY A 241 10.52 1.43 -20.24
CA GLY A 241 9.89 0.12 -19.96
C GLY A 241 10.28 -0.55 -18.65
N GLN A 242 10.88 0.20 -17.72
CA GLN A 242 11.16 -0.31 -16.38
C GLN A 242 9.88 -0.81 -15.70
N GLU A 243 10.03 -1.64 -14.67
CA GLU A 243 8.92 -2.28 -13.99
C GLU A 243 7.93 -2.98 -14.97
N ARG A 244 8.47 -3.60 -16.01
CA ARG A 244 7.70 -4.31 -17.07
C ARG A 244 6.70 -3.39 -17.79
N GLY A 245 7.08 -2.14 -18.01
CA GLY A 245 6.25 -1.12 -18.67
C GLY A 245 5.13 -0.56 -17.81
N ARG A 246 5.01 -0.96 -16.53
CA ARG A 246 3.99 -0.45 -15.62
C ARG A 246 4.38 0.86 -14.95
N ARG A 247 5.69 1.07 -14.75
CA ARG A 247 6.24 2.30 -14.15
C ARG A 247 7.62 2.56 -14.73
N SER A 248 7.71 3.43 -15.71
CA SER A 248 8.96 3.80 -16.36
C SER A 248 9.77 4.80 -15.53
N GLY A 249 11.08 4.82 -15.75
CA GLY A 249 12.06 5.67 -15.05
C GLY A 249 13.12 4.81 -14.37
N THR A 250 14.36 5.29 -14.37
CA THR A 250 15.49 4.58 -13.73
C THR A 250 15.16 4.25 -12.29
N GLU A 251 15.37 3.00 -11.94
CA GLU A 251 15.04 2.48 -10.60
C GLU A 251 15.99 3.06 -9.54
N ASN A 252 15.43 3.50 -8.42
CA ASN A 252 16.19 3.98 -7.26
C ASN A 252 16.73 2.78 -6.47
N VAL A 253 17.87 2.24 -6.92
CA VAL A 253 18.46 1.01 -6.36
C VAL A 253 18.62 1.09 -4.83
N PRO A 254 19.26 2.13 -4.25
CA PRO A 254 19.43 2.19 -2.80
C PRO A 254 18.09 2.18 -2.05
N ALA A 255 17.10 2.93 -2.51
CA ALA A 255 15.81 3.00 -1.84
C ALA A 255 15.01 1.68 -1.97
N ILE A 256 15.10 1.00 -3.12
CA ILE A 256 14.46 -0.31 -3.35
C ILE A 256 15.09 -1.39 -2.44
N VAL A 257 16.41 -1.43 -2.34
CA VAL A 257 17.11 -2.37 -1.45
C VAL A 257 16.78 -2.10 0.01
N GLY A 258 16.78 -0.82 0.40
CA GLY A 258 16.37 -0.40 1.74
C GLY A 258 14.93 -0.78 2.06
N LEU A 259 14.00 -0.65 1.10
CA LEU A 259 12.62 -1.10 1.28
C LEU A 259 12.52 -2.61 1.46
N GLY A 260 13.27 -3.40 0.68
CA GLY A 260 13.34 -4.87 0.86
C GLY A 260 13.83 -5.26 2.24
N ALA A 261 14.89 -4.61 2.73
CA ALA A 261 15.41 -4.81 4.08
C ALA A 261 14.40 -4.42 5.17
N ALA A 262 13.72 -3.29 5.02
CA ALA A 262 12.69 -2.83 5.96
C ALA A 262 11.50 -3.80 6.03
N VAL A 263 11.01 -4.30 4.90
CA VAL A 263 9.94 -5.31 4.86
C VAL A 263 10.37 -6.60 5.57
N LYS A 264 11.61 -7.04 5.38
CA LYS A 264 12.17 -8.23 6.06
C LYS A 264 12.22 -8.04 7.58
N LEU A 265 12.72 -6.90 8.05
CA LEU A 265 12.78 -6.56 9.47
C LEU A 265 11.38 -6.44 10.08
N ALA A 266 10.47 -5.72 9.42
CA ALA A 266 9.08 -5.62 9.85
C ALA A 266 8.41 -6.99 9.98
N ALA A 267 8.61 -7.88 9.03
CA ALA A 267 8.06 -9.24 9.10
C ALA A 267 8.62 -10.04 10.28
N ALA A 268 9.92 -9.90 10.58
CA ALA A 268 10.57 -10.61 11.69
C ALA A 268 10.12 -10.11 13.07
N HIS A 269 9.86 -8.81 13.22
CA HIS A 269 9.54 -8.19 14.51
C HIS A 269 8.04 -7.93 14.73
N ARG A 270 7.19 -8.11 13.70
CA ARG A 270 5.77 -7.74 13.69
C ARG A 270 5.01 -8.15 14.93
N GLN A 271 5.07 -9.41 15.32
CA GLN A 271 4.27 -9.92 16.45
C GLN A 271 4.69 -9.28 17.77
N ALA A 272 5.99 -9.21 18.05
CA ALA A 272 6.52 -8.63 19.28
C ALA A 272 6.24 -7.13 19.35
N GLU A 273 6.44 -6.41 18.24
CA GLU A 273 6.24 -4.97 18.18
C GLU A 273 4.77 -4.59 18.27
N SER A 274 3.86 -5.31 17.61
CA SER A 274 2.42 -5.09 17.76
C SER A 274 1.95 -5.26 19.19
N ALA A 275 2.39 -6.34 19.88
CA ALA A 275 2.03 -6.56 21.29
C ALA A 275 2.60 -5.46 22.21
N ARG A 276 3.84 -5.03 22.00
CA ARG A 276 4.47 -3.95 22.76
C ARG A 276 3.70 -2.63 22.60
N LEU A 277 3.36 -2.26 21.37
CA LEU A 277 2.62 -1.03 21.09
C LEU A 277 1.19 -1.06 21.63
N GLU A 278 0.50 -2.19 21.55
CA GLU A 278 -0.82 -2.38 22.14
C GLU A 278 -0.80 -2.15 23.65
N GLN A 279 0.21 -2.71 24.34
CA GLN A 279 0.39 -2.51 25.79
C GLN A 279 0.65 -1.03 26.12
N LEU A 280 1.56 -0.36 25.41
CA LEU A 280 1.90 1.06 25.68
C LEU A 280 0.72 1.98 25.39
N ARG A 281 0.04 1.80 24.25
CA ARG A 281 -1.17 2.54 23.90
C ARG A 281 -2.27 2.35 24.94
N GLY A 282 -2.52 1.10 25.34
CA GLY A 282 -3.53 0.80 26.35
C GLY A 282 -3.19 1.41 27.71
N GLN A 283 -1.92 1.45 28.12
CA GLN A 283 -1.48 2.13 29.33
C GLN A 283 -1.71 3.64 29.24
N LEU A 284 -1.29 4.27 28.13
CA LEU A 284 -1.48 5.71 27.92
C LEU A 284 -2.97 6.08 27.94
N ALA A 285 -3.82 5.35 27.22
CA ALA A 285 -5.25 5.60 27.16
C ALA A 285 -5.88 5.52 28.56
N ARG A 286 -5.59 4.47 29.34
CA ARG A 286 -6.10 4.35 30.74
C ARG A 286 -5.67 5.53 31.59
N GLN A 287 -4.40 5.92 31.56
CA GLN A 287 -3.90 7.04 32.36
C GLN A 287 -4.56 8.38 31.99
N ILE A 288 -4.85 8.61 30.71
CA ILE A 288 -5.56 9.81 30.25
C ILE A 288 -7.01 9.80 30.77
N LEU A 289 -7.73 8.69 30.58
CA LEU A 289 -9.12 8.54 31.02
C LEU A 289 -9.28 8.69 32.52
N GLU A 290 -8.32 8.18 33.32
CA GLU A 290 -8.31 8.31 34.77
C GLU A 290 -7.98 9.75 35.23
N ALA A 291 -7.09 10.45 34.53
CA ALA A 291 -6.63 11.78 34.92
C ALA A 291 -7.56 12.91 34.44
N LEU A 292 -8.30 12.71 33.36
CA LEU A 292 -9.13 13.72 32.70
C LEU A 292 -10.59 13.27 32.59
N PRO A 293 -11.44 13.54 33.60
CA PRO A 293 -12.86 13.19 33.56
C PRO A 293 -13.57 13.83 32.34
N GLY A 294 -14.41 13.06 31.65
CA GLY A 294 -15.15 13.51 30.47
C GLY A 294 -14.39 13.34 29.12
N THR A 295 -13.22 12.71 29.13
CA THR A 295 -12.55 12.24 27.92
C THR A 295 -13.13 10.89 27.50
N SER A 296 -13.32 10.68 26.19
CA SER A 296 -13.82 9.46 25.59
C SER A 296 -12.89 8.96 24.49
#